data_c3d46d32ac23be9cda43092a24afa305
#
_entry.id   c3d46d32ac23be9cda43092a24afa305
#
_cell.length_a   1.000
_cell.length_b   1.000
_cell.length_c   1.000
_cell.angle_alpha   90.00
_cell.angle_beta   90.00
_cell.angle_gamma   90.00
#
_symmetry.space_group_name_H-M   'P 1'
#
loop_
_entity.id
_entity.type
_entity.pdbx_description
1 polymer ?
#
loop_
_entity_poly.entity_id
_entity_poly.type
_entity_poly.pdbx_seq_one_letter_code
_entity_poly.pdbx_strand_id
1 'polypeptide(L)'
;MNDNILQIENLSKYFGGLAAVSNCSLKVKKGSITGIIGPNGSGKTTLFNLIAGNLKVSSGKVLFNNEDVTDVPSYELFSKGILRTFQIAHEFTNLSVLENLMMVPPNQSGEKLMTALLKPSQVRSEELIVKQKAQDVVEFLNLKHLSNELAGNLSGGQKKLLELGRTMMVDSKLVLLDEVGAG
;
A
#
# COMPACT_ATOMS: atom_id res chain seq x y z
N MET A 1 13.22 22.65 8.89
CA MET A 1 12.11 21.68 9.02
C MET A 1 12.64 20.31 8.64
N ASN A 2 12.28 19.27 9.39
CA ASN A 2 12.75 17.92 9.06
C ASN A 2 11.97 17.42 7.83
N ASP A 3 12.65 17.27 6.69
CA ASP A 3 12.04 16.92 5.40
C ASP A 3 11.84 15.39 5.23
N ASN A 4 12.05 14.65 6.32
CA ASN A 4 11.90 13.18 6.29
C ASN A 4 10.46 12.78 6.60
N ILE A 5 9.89 11.96 5.73
CA ILE A 5 8.56 11.35 5.93
C ILE A 5 8.64 10.13 6.85
N LEU A 6 9.72 9.36 6.75
CA LEU A 6 9.97 8.18 7.57
C LEU A 6 11.38 8.28 8.16
N GLN A 7 11.52 7.95 9.44
CA GLN A 7 12.80 7.77 10.11
C GLN A 7 12.76 6.48 10.93
N ILE A 8 13.83 5.73 10.82
CA ILE A 8 14.03 4.50 11.59
C ILE A 8 15.30 4.72 12.41
N GLU A 9 15.20 4.46 13.71
CA GLU A 9 16.28 4.70 14.66
C GLU A 9 16.62 3.41 15.41
N ASN A 10 17.81 2.86 15.14
CA ASN A 10 18.38 1.69 15.82
C ASN A 10 17.43 0.49 15.89
N LEU A 11 16.63 0.29 14.84
CA LEU A 11 15.58 -0.73 14.78
C LEU A 11 16.19 -2.13 14.77
N SER A 12 15.73 -2.98 15.66
CA SER A 12 16.16 -4.38 15.70
C SER A 12 14.97 -5.32 15.87
N LYS A 13 15.09 -6.51 15.27
CA LYS A 13 14.15 -7.60 15.40
C LYS A 13 14.88 -8.92 15.57
N TYR A 14 14.57 -9.61 16.64
CA TYR A 14 15.09 -10.94 16.96
C TYR A 14 13.96 -11.96 16.95
N PHE A 15 14.23 -13.14 16.37
CA PHE A 15 13.39 -14.33 16.45
C PHE A 15 14.18 -15.40 17.19
N GLY A 16 13.93 -15.56 18.50
CA GLY A 16 14.79 -16.35 19.37
C GLY A 16 16.22 -15.81 19.34
N GLY A 17 17.18 -16.65 18.94
CA GLY A 17 18.59 -16.27 18.83
C GLY A 17 18.98 -15.64 17.47
N LEU A 18 18.06 -15.56 16.50
CA LEU A 18 18.34 -15.02 15.17
C LEU A 18 18.05 -13.53 15.11
N ALA A 19 19.04 -12.70 14.79
CA ALA A 19 18.87 -11.29 14.48
C ALA A 19 18.43 -11.12 13.01
N ALA A 20 17.13 -10.95 12.76
CA ALA A 20 16.60 -10.74 11.43
C ALA A 20 16.81 -9.29 10.93
N VAL A 21 16.80 -8.32 11.84
CA VAL A 21 17.21 -6.93 11.63
C VAL A 21 18.02 -6.51 12.84
N SER A 22 19.18 -5.90 12.63
CA SER A 22 20.07 -5.49 13.71
C SER A 22 20.48 -4.04 13.54
N ASN A 23 20.11 -3.21 14.52
CA ASN A 23 20.50 -1.79 14.64
C ASN A 23 20.36 -0.98 13.33
N CYS A 24 19.26 -1.20 12.61
CA CYS A 24 18.98 -0.53 11.35
C CYS A 24 18.52 0.91 11.57
N SER A 25 19.18 1.85 10.90
CA SER A 25 18.78 3.26 10.91
C SER A 25 18.73 3.77 9.47
N LEU A 26 17.62 4.41 9.10
CA LEU A 26 17.45 5.02 7.77
C LEU A 26 16.50 6.21 7.83
N LYS A 27 16.58 7.06 6.81
CA LYS A 27 15.69 8.21 6.65
C LYS A 27 15.20 8.26 5.21
N VAL A 28 13.90 8.45 5.03
CA VAL A 28 13.25 8.62 3.73
C VAL A 28 12.72 10.04 3.63
N LYS A 29 13.12 10.78 2.61
CA LYS A 29 12.64 12.13 2.37
C LYS A 29 11.25 12.11 1.75
N LYS A 30 10.45 13.11 2.05
CA LYS A 30 9.15 13.33 1.42
C LYS A 30 9.32 13.52 -0.09
N GLY A 31 8.47 12.86 -0.89
CA GLY A 31 8.49 12.94 -2.35
C GLY A 31 9.69 12.24 -3.01
N SER A 32 10.45 11.41 -2.26
CA SER A 32 11.55 10.62 -2.82
C SER A 32 11.19 9.15 -3.03
N ILE A 33 11.92 8.50 -3.94
CA ILE A 33 11.93 7.05 -4.09
C ILE A 33 13.21 6.53 -3.44
N THR A 34 13.07 5.61 -2.48
CA THR A 34 14.19 5.01 -1.75
C THR A 34 14.18 3.50 -1.96
N GLY A 35 15.26 2.94 -2.49
CA GLY A 35 15.43 1.49 -2.67
C GLY A 35 16.22 0.85 -1.52
N ILE A 36 15.74 -0.30 -1.05
CA ILE A 36 16.46 -1.16 -0.10
C ILE A 36 16.99 -2.37 -0.87
N ILE A 37 18.30 -2.49 -0.98
CA ILE A 37 18.96 -3.52 -1.75
C ILE A 37 19.71 -4.47 -0.82
N GLY A 38 19.70 -5.76 -1.13
CA GLY A 38 20.42 -6.80 -0.40
C GLY A 38 20.03 -8.21 -0.85
N PRO A 39 20.83 -9.22 -0.52
CA PRO A 39 20.56 -10.61 -0.88
C PRO A 39 19.27 -11.13 -0.23
N ASN A 40 18.79 -12.30 -0.69
CA ASN A 40 17.70 -12.98 -0.03
C ASN A 40 18.09 -13.36 1.40
N GLY A 41 17.15 -13.21 2.34
CA GLY A 41 17.40 -13.43 3.76
C GLY A 41 18.06 -12.26 4.51
N SER A 42 18.40 -11.13 3.86
CA SER A 42 19.03 -9.97 4.51
C SER A 42 18.07 -9.14 5.39
N GLY A 43 16.84 -9.58 5.58
CA GLY A 43 15.88 -8.91 6.48
C GLY A 43 15.02 -7.82 5.83
N LYS A 44 15.04 -7.62 4.51
CA LYS A 44 14.25 -6.59 3.81
C LYS A 44 12.75 -6.70 4.11
N THR A 45 12.16 -7.87 3.88
CA THR A 45 10.74 -8.12 4.16
C THR A 45 10.43 -7.98 5.65
N THR A 46 11.35 -8.38 6.54
CA THR A 46 11.20 -8.16 7.99
C THR A 46 11.15 -6.67 8.32
N LEU A 47 12.04 -5.87 7.73
CA LEU A 47 12.05 -4.42 7.92
C LEU A 47 10.75 -3.78 7.43
N PHE A 48 10.25 -4.17 6.24
CA PHE A 48 8.93 -3.72 5.74
C PHE A 48 7.79 -4.12 6.69
N ASN A 49 7.82 -5.34 7.24
CA ASN A 49 6.83 -5.80 8.22
C ASN A 49 6.84 -4.97 9.51
N LEU A 50 8.03 -4.56 9.99
CA LEU A 50 8.17 -3.71 11.17
C LEU A 50 7.61 -2.30 10.90
N ILE A 51 7.95 -1.69 9.76
CA ILE A 51 7.46 -0.37 9.37
C ILE A 51 5.94 -0.38 9.17
N ALA A 52 5.40 -1.45 8.59
CA ALA A 52 3.96 -1.60 8.32
C ALA A 52 3.13 -2.05 9.54
N GLY A 53 3.75 -2.22 10.72
CA GLY A 53 3.04 -2.64 11.94
C GLY A 53 2.53 -4.09 11.93
N ASN A 54 3.04 -4.93 11.02
CA ASN A 54 2.71 -6.36 10.93
C ASN A 54 3.57 -7.22 11.88
N LEU A 55 4.68 -6.68 12.37
CA LEU A 55 5.56 -7.30 13.35
C LEU A 55 5.92 -6.28 14.42
N LYS A 56 5.97 -6.71 15.67
CA LYS A 56 6.48 -5.88 16.78
C LYS A 56 7.99 -5.80 16.74
N VAL A 57 8.53 -4.62 17.06
CA VAL A 57 9.97 -4.41 17.17
C VAL A 57 10.53 -5.08 18.42
N SER A 58 11.82 -5.46 18.40
CA SER A 58 12.53 -5.88 19.62
C SER A 58 13.18 -4.69 20.33
N SER A 59 13.66 -3.70 19.55
CA SER A 59 14.17 -2.41 20.04
C SER A 59 14.25 -1.40 18.92
N GLY A 60 14.43 -0.13 19.26
CA GLY A 60 14.48 0.99 18.30
C GLY A 60 13.12 1.64 18.10
N LYS A 61 13.05 2.56 17.13
CA LYS A 61 11.86 3.35 16.85
C LYS A 61 11.58 3.50 15.37
N VAL A 62 10.30 3.67 15.03
CA VAL A 62 9.80 4.06 13.72
C VAL A 62 9.06 5.39 13.87
N LEU A 63 9.51 6.43 13.19
CA LEU A 63 8.88 7.74 13.19
C LEU A 63 8.29 8.02 11.80
N PHE A 64 7.03 8.38 11.74
CA PHE A 64 6.34 8.80 10.52
C PHE A 64 5.81 10.23 10.67
N ASN A 65 6.23 11.14 9.80
CA ASN A 65 5.95 12.58 9.93
C ASN A 65 6.34 13.13 11.32
N ASN A 66 7.45 12.67 11.90
CA ASN A 66 7.95 12.98 13.25
C ASN A 66 7.06 12.46 14.41
N GLU A 67 6.04 11.68 14.14
CA GLU A 67 5.24 10.97 15.13
C GLU A 67 5.82 9.58 15.36
N ASP A 68 5.96 9.15 16.61
CA ASP A 68 6.37 7.79 16.94
C ASP A 68 5.20 6.84 16.63
N VAL A 69 5.43 5.95 15.66
CA VAL A 69 4.47 4.93 15.20
C VAL A 69 4.98 3.52 15.47
N THR A 70 5.92 3.38 16.40
CA THR A 70 6.49 2.08 16.78
C THR A 70 5.39 1.17 17.32
N ASP A 71 5.29 -0.05 16.79
CA ASP A 71 4.29 -1.07 17.16
C ASP A 71 2.82 -0.65 17.02
N VAL A 72 2.55 0.46 16.32
CA VAL A 72 1.17 0.82 15.95
C VAL A 72 0.62 -0.21 14.95
N PRO A 73 -0.61 -0.72 15.15
CA PRO A 73 -1.20 -1.73 14.27
C PRO A 73 -1.35 -1.24 12.82
N SER A 74 -1.22 -2.16 11.86
CA SER A 74 -1.24 -1.86 10.41
C SER A 74 -2.49 -1.11 9.95
N TYR A 75 -3.67 -1.38 10.52
CA TYR A 75 -4.92 -0.68 10.15
C TYR A 75 -4.91 0.80 10.58
N GLU A 76 -4.25 1.13 11.71
CA GLU A 76 -4.07 2.52 12.14
C GLU A 76 -3.01 3.22 11.27
N LEU A 77 -1.92 2.52 10.92
CA LEU A 77 -0.89 3.05 10.00
C LEU A 77 -1.48 3.33 8.62
N PHE A 78 -2.37 2.48 8.13
CA PHE A 78 -3.13 2.73 6.90
C PHE A 78 -3.92 4.04 6.99
N SER A 79 -4.63 4.26 8.09
CA SER A 79 -5.39 5.51 8.32
C SER A 79 -4.49 6.76 8.40
N LYS A 80 -3.22 6.61 8.80
CA LYS A 80 -2.21 7.68 8.80
C LYS A 80 -1.60 7.93 7.42
N GLY A 81 -1.81 7.01 6.46
CA GLY A 81 -1.33 7.10 5.08
C GLY A 81 -0.08 6.26 4.79
N ILE A 82 0.23 5.25 5.61
CA ILE A 82 1.25 4.24 5.30
C ILE A 82 0.55 3.05 4.64
N LEU A 83 0.89 2.78 3.40
CA LEU A 83 0.36 1.65 2.63
C LEU A 83 1.49 0.67 2.31
N ARG A 84 1.21 -0.63 2.40
CA ARG A 84 2.12 -1.69 1.96
C ARG A 84 1.44 -2.57 0.93
N THR A 85 2.17 -2.88 -0.14
CA THR A 85 1.76 -3.93 -1.08
C THR A 85 2.11 -5.32 -0.53
N PHE A 86 1.37 -6.33 -0.98
CA PHE A 86 1.66 -7.72 -0.64
C PHE A 86 2.58 -8.35 -1.70
N GLN A 87 3.34 -9.38 -1.31
CA GLN A 87 4.22 -10.13 -2.24
C GLN A 87 3.44 -10.89 -3.32
N ILE A 88 2.19 -11.28 -3.02
CA ILE A 88 1.29 -11.96 -3.94
C ILE A 88 0.17 -10.97 -4.28
N ALA A 89 -0.04 -10.72 -5.56
CA ALA A 89 -1.14 -9.91 -6.01
C ALA A 89 -2.47 -10.57 -5.60
N HIS A 90 -3.26 -9.86 -4.81
CA HIS A 90 -4.58 -10.30 -4.36
C HIS A 90 -5.66 -9.54 -5.13
N GLU A 91 -5.64 -9.72 -6.45
CA GLU A 91 -6.72 -9.20 -7.29
C GLU A 91 -8.01 -10.00 -7.08
N PHE A 92 -9.14 -9.32 -7.20
CA PHE A 92 -10.44 -9.97 -7.30
C PHE A 92 -10.59 -10.52 -8.71
N THR A 93 -10.29 -11.80 -8.88
CA THR A 93 -10.18 -12.48 -10.19
C THR A 93 -11.43 -12.39 -11.06
N ASN A 94 -12.61 -12.33 -10.42
CA ASN A 94 -13.92 -12.27 -11.06
C ASN A 94 -14.42 -10.83 -11.31
N LEU A 95 -13.65 -9.82 -10.95
CA LEU A 95 -13.92 -8.43 -11.25
C LEU A 95 -13.02 -7.95 -12.39
N SER A 96 -13.50 -6.98 -13.16
CA SER A 96 -12.69 -6.31 -14.18
C SER A 96 -11.54 -5.52 -13.55
N VAL A 97 -10.56 -5.14 -14.35
CA VAL A 97 -9.45 -4.27 -13.93
C VAL A 97 -9.99 -2.97 -13.33
N LEU A 98 -10.97 -2.35 -13.98
CA LEU A 98 -11.56 -1.10 -13.52
C LEU A 98 -12.28 -1.28 -12.17
N GLU A 99 -13.09 -2.33 -12.01
CA GLU A 99 -13.79 -2.63 -10.77
C GLU A 99 -12.83 -2.94 -9.62
N ASN A 100 -11.72 -3.65 -9.89
CA ASN A 100 -10.67 -3.88 -8.90
C ASN A 100 -10.08 -2.58 -8.34
N LEU A 101 -9.95 -1.55 -9.17
CA LEU A 101 -9.50 -0.23 -8.73
C LEU A 101 -10.58 0.51 -7.96
N MET A 102 -11.82 0.48 -8.45
CA MET A 102 -12.95 1.20 -7.85
C MET A 102 -13.31 0.71 -6.44
N MET A 103 -12.99 -0.55 -6.10
CA MET A 103 -13.25 -1.11 -4.77
C MET A 103 -12.27 -0.63 -3.69
N VAL A 104 -11.16 0.01 -4.05
CA VAL A 104 -10.08 0.31 -3.09
C VAL A 104 -10.32 1.54 -2.22
N PRO A 105 -10.89 2.66 -2.72
CA PRO A 105 -11.06 3.86 -1.91
C PRO A 105 -11.93 3.59 -0.68
N PRO A 106 -11.47 3.96 0.52
CA PRO A 106 -12.23 3.74 1.75
C PRO A 106 -13.41 4.72 1.89
N ASN A 107 -14.36 4.39 2.77
CA ASN A 107 -15.47 5.26 3.17
C ASN A 107 -16.43 5.64 2.03
N GLN A 108 -16.61 4.79 1.04
CA GLN A 108 -17.60 5.04 0.00
C GLN A 108 -19.02 5.05 0.61
N SER A 109 -19.80 6.07 0.29
CA SER A 109 -21.17 6.22 0.85
C SER A 109 -22.09 5.06 0.48
N GLY A 110 -21.84 4.39 -0.64
CA GLY A 110 -22.57 3.21 -1.10
C GLY A 110 -22.40 1.96 -0.22
N GLU A 111 -21.35 1.88 0.60
CA GLU A 111 -21.15 0.79 1.56
C GLU A 111 -22.17 0.82 2.72
N LYS A 112 -22.81 1.96 2.95
CA LYS A 112 -23.81 2.13 4.00
C LYS A 112 -25.20 1.96 3.43
N LEU A 113 -25.89 0.88 3.80
CA LEU A 113 -27.24 0.54 3.32
C LEU A 113 -28.23 1.73 3.41
N MET A 114 -28.22 2.43 4.54
CA MET A 114 -29.10 3.59 4.74
C MET A 114 -28.76 4.74 3.79
N THR A 115 -27.47 4.98 3.50
CA THR A 115 -27.07 6.04 2.57
C THR A 115 -27.40 5.65 1.13
N ALA A 116 -27.19 4.39 0.77
CA ALA A 116 -27.54 3.88 -0.55
C ALA A 116 -29.03 3.99 -0.86
N LEU A 117 -29.89 3.76 0.14
CA LEU A 117 -31.36 3.86 0.00
C LEU A 117 -31.86 5.31 0.04
N LEU A 118 -31.34 6.15 0.95
CA LEU A 118 -31.89 7.48 1.20
C LEU A 118 -31.24 8.59 0.37
N LYS A 119 -30.00 8.35 -0.13
CA LYS A 119 -29.22 9.36 -0.88
C LYS A 119 -28.57 8.78 -2.15
N PRO A 120 -29.35 8.18 -3.05
CA PRO A 120 -28.81 7.53 -4.25
C PRO A 120 -28.06 8.50 -5.18
N SER A 121 -28.45 9.77 -5.22
CA SER A 121 -27.75 10.80 -6.01
C SER A 121 -26.34 11.10 -5.50
N GLN A 122 -26.15 11.11 -4.18
CA GLN A 122 -24.83 11.28 -3.56
C GLN A 122 -23.93 10.09 -3.87
N VAL A 123 -24.44 8.86 -3.68
CA VAL A 123 -23.67 7.64 -4.01
C VAL A 123 -23.23 7.65 -5.46
N ARG A 124 -24.15 7.96 -6.38
CA ARG A 124 -23.84 8.00 -7.82
C ARG A 124 -22.79 9.06 -8.17
N SER A 125 -22.81 10.23 -7.53
CA SER A 125 -21.79 11.26 -7.77
C SER A 125 -20.41 10.84 -7.25
N GLU A 126 -20.33 10.18 -6.09
CA GLU A 126 -19.10 9.64 -5.54
C GLU A 126 -18.53 8.51 -6.42
N GLU A 127 -19.40 7.59 -6.88
CA GLU A 127 -19.00 6.52 -7.80
C GLU A 127 -18.41 7.07 -9.11
N LEU A 128 -18.96 8.16 -9.65
CA LEU A 128 -18.42 8.79 -10.86
C LEU A 128 -17.02 9.36 -10.61
N ILE A 129 -16.77 9.97 -9.46
CA ILE A 129 -15.43 10.49 -9.09
C ILE A 129 -14.44 9.32 -8.95
N VAL A 130 -14.82 8.26 -8.25
CA VAL A 130 -13.99 7.07 -8.10
C VAL A 130 -13.70 6.42 -9.45
N LYS A 131 -14.71 6.31 -10.31
CA LYS A 131 -14.57 5.77 -11.66
C LYS A 131 -13.60 6.61 -12.52
N GLN A 132 -13.72 7.94 -12.46
CA GLN A 132 -12.81 8.82 -13.19
C GLN A 132 -11.36 8.62 -12.71
N LYS A 133 -11.12 8.62 -11.39
CA LYS A 133 -9.79 8.34 -10.81
C LYS A 133 -9.26 6.97 -11.26
N ALA A 134 -10.11 5.94 -11.28
CA ALA A 134 -9.72 4.61 -11.74
C ALA A 134 -9.35 4.61 -13.23
N GLN A 135 -10.07 5.33 -14.07
CA GLN A 135 -9.75 5.49 -15.50
C GLN A 135 -8.41 6.20 -15.70
N ASP A 136 -8.13 7.25 -14.94
CA ASP A 136 -6.84 7.96 -14.99
C ASP A 136 -5.68 7.04 -14.59
N VAL A 137 -5.86 6.22 -13.56
CA VAL A 137 -4.87 5.23 -13.11
C VAL A 137 -4.63 4.15 -14.17
N VAL A 138 -5.69 3.61 -14.75
CA VAL A 138 -5.59 2.59 -15.83
C VAL A 138 -4.85 3.16 -17.05
N GLU A 139 -5.09 4.42 -17.40
CA GLU A 139 -4.41 5.09 -18.50
C GLU A 139 -2.93 5.32 -18.18
N PHE A 140 -2.62 5.80 -16.98
CA PHE A 140 -1.25 6.00 -16.49
C PHE A 140 -0.43 4.71 -16.53
N LEU A 141 -1.04 3.57 -16.16
CA LEU A 141 -0.40 2.25 -16.16
C LEU A 141 -0.39 1.55 -17.53
N ASN A 142 -0.90 2.22 -18.56
CA ASN A 142 -1.04 1.65 -19.91
C ASN A 142 -1.89 0.37 -19.98
N LEU A 143 -2.88 0.25 -19.07
CA LEU A 143 -3.82 -0.87 -18.99
C LEU A 143 -5.21 -0.54 -19.57
N LYS A 144 -5.38 0.60 -20.25
CA LYS A 144 -6.69 1.08 -20.78
C LYS A 144 -7.39 0.05 -21.66
N HIS A 145 -6.63 -0.66 -22.48
CA HIS A 145 -7.14 -1.70 -23.37
C HIS A 145 -7.67 -2.95 -22.63
N LEU A 146 -7.32 -3.10 -21.34
CA LEU A 146 -7.75 -4.20 -20.46
C LEU A 146 -8.76 -3.75 -19.39
N SER A 147 -9.27 -2.52 -19.45
CA SER A 147 -10.13 -1.94 -18.40
C SER A 147 -11.33 -2.83 -18.04
N ASN A 148 -11.93 -3.45 -19.04
CA ASN A 148 -13.11 -4.32 -18.88
C ASN A 148 -12.77 -5.82 -18.84
N GLU A 149 -11.46 -6.18 -18.95
CA GLU A 149 -11.03 -7.57 -18.86
C GLU A 149 -11.07 -8.03 -17.40
N LEU A 150 -11.40 -9.30 -17.15
CA LEU A 150 -11.36 -9.89 -15.83
C LEU A 150 -9.91 -9.94 -15.33
N ALA A 151 -9.69 -9.52 -14.08
CA ALA A 151 -8.35 -9.48 -13.50
C ALA A 151 -7.70 -10.89 -13.43
N GLY A 152 -8.52 -11.94 -13.35
CA GLY A 152 -8.05 -13.33 -13.42
C GLY A 152 -7.28 -13.66 -14.71
N ASN A 153 -7.65 -13.03 -15.84
CA ASN A 153 -7.08 -13.28 -17.17
C ASN A 153 -5.76 -12.51 -17.43
N LEU A 154 -5.37 -11.62 -16.52
CA LEU A 154 -4.17 -10.82 -16.66
C LEU A 154 -2.90 -11.67 -16.54
N SER A 155 -1.87 -11.31 -17.30
CA SER A 155 -0.53 -11.85 -17.10
C SER A 155 0.05 -11.44 -15.74
N GLY A 156 1.09 -12.15 -15.25
CA GLY A 156 1.72 -11.83 -13.97
C GLY A 156 2.21 -10.39 -13.87
N GLY A 157 2.81 -9.85 -14.94
CA GLY A 157 3.23 -8.44 -14.99
C GLY A 157 2.05 -7.47 -14.95
N GLN A 158 0.95 -7.76 -15.64
CA GLN A 158 -0.26 -6.93 -15.62
C GLN A 158 -0.95 -6.96 -14.25
N LYS A 159 -0.94 -8.10 -13.55
CA LYS A 159 -1.43 -8.21 -12.16
C LYS A 159 -0.63 -7.33 -11.21
N LYS A 160 0.69 -7.29 -11.36
CA LYS A 160 1.56 -6.39 -10.57
C LYS A 160 1.28 -4.92 -10.87
N LEU A 161 1.03 -4.56 -12.12
CA LEU A 161 0.61 -3.20 -12.49
C LEU A 161 -0.76 -2.86 -11.89
N LEU A 162 -1.71 -3.79 -11.90
CA LEU A 162 -3.00 -3.59 -11.25
C LEU A 162 -2.85 -3.38 -9.74
N GLU A 163 -1.99 -4.16 -9.07
CA GLU A 163 -1.68 -3.97 -7.66
C GLU A 163 -1.08 -2.59 -7.37
N LEU A 164 -0.13 -2.14 -8.20
CA LEU A 164 0.39 -0.78 -8.11
C LEU A 164 -0.74 0.25 -8.30
N GLY A 165 -1.62 0.05 -9.28
CA GLY A 165 -2.78 0.90 -9.51
C GLY A 165 -3.70 1.00 -8.29
N ARG A 166 -3.92 -0.10 -7.61
CA ARG A 166 -4.70 -0.12 -6.37
C ARG A 166 -4.08 0.79 -5.30
N THR A 167 -2.75 0.83 -5.20
CA THR A 167 -2.09 1.76 -4.24
C THR A 167 -2.30 3.23 -4.62
N MET A 168 -2.46 3.54 -5.92
CA MET A 168 -2.71 4.89 -6.41
C MET A 168 -4.15 5.36 -6.17
N MET A 169 -5.08 4.43 -5.95
CA MET A 169 -6.47 4.77 -5.62
C MET A 169 -6.64 5.33 -4.21
N VAL A 170 -5.66 5.13 -3.32
CA VAL A 170 -5.67 5.61 -1.94
C VAL A 170 -4.77 6.84 -1.82
N ASP A 171 -5.16 7.80 -0.97
CA ASP A 171 -4.34 8.98 -0.67
C ASP A 171 -3.23 8.61 0.34
N SER A 172 -2.29 7.78 -0.11
CA SER A 172 -1.16 7.34 0.69
C SER A 172 -0.04 8.39 0.68
N LYS A 173 0.58 8.58 1.85
CA LYS A 173 1.74 9.47 2.02
C LYS A 173 3.06 8.71 1.86
N LEU A 174 3.05 7.42 2.20
CA LEU A 174 4.17 6.49 2.09
C LEU A 174 3.67 5.16 1.55
N VAL A 175 4.27 4.68 0.47
CA VAL A 175 3.99 3.35 -0.08
C VAL A 175 5.22 2.47 0.06
N LEU A 176 5.05 1.32 0.69
CA LEU A 176 6.07 0.29 0.85
C LEU A 176 5.86 -0.79 -0.20
N LEU A 177 6.73 -0.84 -1.21
CA LEU A 177 6.66 -1.78 -2.31
C LEU A 177 7.65 -2.93 -2.07
N ASP A 178 7.15 -4.14 -1.81
CA ASP A 178 7.97 -5.33 -1.59
C ASP A 178 7.94 -6.21 -2.84
N GLU A 179 9.12 -6.49 -3.42
CA GLU A 179 9.32 -7.37 -4.60
C GLU A 179 8.48 -7.06 -5.85
N VAL A 180 8.23 -5.79 -6.16
CA VAL A 180 7.45 -5.38 -7.34
C VAL A 180 8.10 -5.82 -8.67
N GLY A 181 9.39 -6.13 -8.66
CA GLY A 181 10.18 -6.47 -9.84
C GLY A 181 10.55 -7.96 -9.99
N ALA A 182 10.18 -8.84 -9.07
CA ALA A 182 10.54 -10.26 -9.15
C ALA A 182 9.53 -11.03 -10.02
N GLY A 183 9.92 -11.32 -11.28
CA GLY A 183 9.14 -12.13 -12.23
C GLY A 183 9.63 -11.94 -13.64
#